data_ac6f08e5ecf64c495f25aa25418bc973
#
_entry.id   ac6f08e5ecf64c495f25aa25418bc973
#
_cell.length_a   1.000
_cell.length_b   1.000
_cell.length_c   1.000
_cell.angle_alpha   90.00
_cell.angle_beta   90.00
_cell.angle_gamma   90.00
#
_symmetry.space_group_name_H-M   'P 1'
#
loop_
_entity.id
_entity.type
_entity.pdbx_description
1 polymer ?
#
loop_
_entity_poly.entity_id
_entity_poly.type
_entity_poly.pdbx_seq_one_letter_code
_entity_poly.pdbx_strand_id
1 'polypeptide(L)'
;MNISELSIKRPVLSTVFVLVILLMGFIGYTYLGVREFPSVDNPIISVSVSYPGANAEIIENQITEPLEQNINGIPGIRSLSSQSSQGYSNITVEFELSVDLETAANDVRDKVSRAQRYLPRDCDPPTVSKADADASPIVQITVQSEKRSLLELTEIAELTVKERLQTIQNVDFGT
;
A
#
# COMPACT_ATOMS: atom_id res chain seq x y z
N MET A 1 -2.43 -24.11 -49.30
CA MET A 1 -2.93 -22.77 -49.71
C MET A 1 -2.25 -21.76 -48.82
N ASN A 2 -1.36 -20.96 -49.33
CA ASN A 2 -0.60 -19.98 -48.53
C ASN A 2 -1.42 -18.73 -48.36
N ILE A 3 -1.36 -18.11 -47.18
CA ILE A 3 -2.11 -16.87 -46.84
C ILE A 3 -1.85 -15.76 -47.87
N SER A 4 -0.62 -15.65 -48.37
CA SER A 4 -0.24 -14.70 -49.42
C SER A 4 -0.99 -14.92 -50.74
N GLU A 5 -1.20 -16.16 -51.16
CA GLU A 5 -1.90 -16.53 -52.38
C GLU A 5 -3.42 -16.21 -52.27
N LEU A 6 -4.00 -16.40 -51.05
CA LEU A 6 -5.38 -16.05 -50.77
C LEU A 6 -5.61 -14.51 -50.82
N SER A 7 -4.64 -13.75 -50.29
CA SER A 7 -4.69 -12.28 -50.25
C SER A 7 -4.64 -11.68 -51.66
N ILE A 8 -3.86 -12.25 -52.56
CA ILE A 8 -3.76 -11.77 -53.97
C ILE A 8 -5.03 -12.15 -54.73
N LYS A 9 -5.60 -13.30 -54.52
CA LYS A 9 -6.80 -13.75 -55.23
C LYS A 9 -8.11 -13.10 -54.74
N ARG A 10 -8.14 -12.60 -53.48
CA ARG A 10 -9.32 -11.97 -52.89
C ARG A 10 -8.97 -10.70 -52.13
N PRO A 11 -8.71 -9.58 -52.83
CA PRO A 11 -8.25 -8.33 -52.21
C PRO A 11 -9.26 -7.75 -51.21
N VAL A 12 -10.55 -7.92 -51.44
CA VAL A 12 -11.59 -7.45 -50.51
C VAL A 12 -11.52 -8.15 -49.14
N LEU A 13 -11.27 -9.45 -49.14
CA LEU A 13 -11.14 -10.23 -47.93
C LEU A 13 -9.88 -9.80 -47.13
N SER A 14 -8.81 -9.52 -47.83
CA SER A 14 -7.57 -9.01 -47.24
C SER A 14 -7.77 -7.63 -46.59
N THR A 15 -8.47 -6.74 -47.25
CA THR A 15 -8.78 -5.39 -46.70
C THR A 15 -9.66 -5.45 -45.47
N VAL A 16 -10.67 -6.34 -45.47
CA VAL A 16 -11.52 -6.56 -44.29
C VAL A 16 -10.72 -7.08 -43.11
N PHE A 17 -9.82 -8.05 -43.32
CA PHE A 17 -8.95 -8.56 -42.26
C PHE A 17 -8.04 -7.47 -41.66
N VAL A 18 -7.43 -6.61 -42.49
CA VAL A 18 -6.61 -5.49 -42.03
C VAL A 18 -7.46 -4.51 -41.19
N LEU A 19 -8.67 -4.17 -41.64
CA LEU A 19 -9.56 -3.30 -40.91
C LEU A 19 -9.97 -3.89 -39.52
N VAL A 20 -10.25 -5.18 -39.46
CA VAL A 20 -10.58 -5.87 -38.20
C VAL A 20 -9.38 -5.83 -37.24
N ILE A 21 -8.15 -6.08 -37.73
CA ILE A 21 -6.95 -6.02 -36.91
C ILE A 21 -6.70 -4.60 -36.40
N LEU A 22 -6.89 -3.57 -37.26
CA LEU A 22 -6.75 -2.16 -36.86
C LEU A 22 -7.79 -1.78 -35.79
N LEU A 23 -9.05 -2.21 -35.93
CA LEU A 23 -10.10 -1.97 -34.94
C LEU A 23 -9.80 -2.66 -33.61
N MET A 24 -9.37 -3.92 -33.66
CA MET A 24 -8.96 -4.64 -32.45
C MET A 24 -7.74 -3.98 -31.77
N GLY A 25 -6.76 -3.52 -32.56
CA GLY A 25 -5.61 -2.79 -32.04
C GLY A 25 -6.00 -1.47 -31.39
N PHE A 26 -6.91 -0.72 -32.01
CA PHE A 26 -7.41 0.55 -31.44
C PHE A 26 -8.19 0.34 -30.14
N ILE A 27 -9.09 -0.65 -30.11
CA ILE A 27 -9.82 -1.02 -28.89
C ILE A 27 -8.85 -1.51 -27.82
N GLY A 28 -7.92 -2.41 -28.15
CA GLY A 28 -6.91 -2.89 -27.21
C GLY A 28 -6.04 -1.77 -26.63
N TYR A 29 -5.68 -0.78 -27.45
CA TYR A 29 -4.91 0.37 -26.98
C TYR A 29 -5.67 1.22 -25.96
N THR A 30 -7.00 1.41 -26.12
CA THR A 30 -7.80 2.19 -25.17
C THR A 30 -8.00 1.48 -23.82
N TYR A 31 -7.87 0.15 -23.79
CA TYR A 31 -7.94 -0.64 -22.55
C TYR A 31 -6.56 -0.91 -21.93
N LEU A 32 -5.47 -0.50 -22.58
CA LEU A 32 -4.15 -0.66 -22.02
C LEU A 32 -3.93 0.39 -20.92
N GLY A 33 -3.97 -0.04 -19.65
CA GLY A 33 -3.59 0.81 -18.53
C GLY A 33 -2.09 1.11 -18.61
N VAL A 34 -1.74 2.34 -18.94
CA VAL A 34 -0.34 2.79 -18.88
C VAL A 34 -0.04 3.19 -17.45
N ARG A 35 0.81 2.41 -16.75
CA ARG A 35 1.41 2.82 -15.48
C ARG A 35 2.71 3.54 -15.76
N GLU A 36 2.92 4.67 -15.10
CA GLU A 36 4.10 5.51 -15.26
C GLU A 36 5.38 4.83 -14.73
N PHE A 37 5.23 3.95 -13.74
CA PHE A 37 6.32 3.14 -13.18
C PHE A 37 5.95 1.67 -13.15
N PRO A 38 6.92 0.76 -13.43
CA PRO A 38 6.70 -0.66 -13.19
C PRO A 38 6.46 -0.85 -11.68
N SER A 39 5.41 -1.58 -11.33
CA SER A 39 5.12 -1.95 -9.93
C SER A 39 6.15 -2.96 -9.43
N VAL A 40 7.35 -2.47 -9.13
CA VAL A 40 8.39 -3.24 -8.44
C VAL A 40 8.39 -2.76 -6.99
N ASP A 41 7.28 -2.98 -6.31
CA ASP A 41 7.14 -2.61 -4.91
C ASP A 41 7.71 -3.73 -4.05
N ASN A 42 8.78 -3.40 -3.32
CA ASN A 42 9.28 -4.32 -2.30
C ASN A 42 8.17 -4.57 -1.28
N PRO A 43 7.94 -5.81 -0.86
CA PRO A 43 7.00 -6.09 0.21
C PRO A 43 7.47 -5.40 1.50
N ILE A 44 6.73 -4.41 1.96
CA ILE A 44 7.05 -3.65 3.19
C ILE A 44 5.96 -3.91 4.22
N ILE A 45 6.37 -4.23 5.43
CA ILE A 45 5.48 -4.44 6.58
C ILE A 45 5.90 -3.50 7.69
N SER A 46 4.93 -2.76 8.22
CA SER A 46 5.14 -1.86 9.36
C SER A 46 4.52 -2.45 10.62
N VAL A 47 5.28 -2.41 11.71
CA VAL A 47 4.83 -2.78 13.04
C VAL A 47 4.87 -1.55 13.92
N SER A 48 3.73 -1.15 14.45
CA SER A 48 3.60 0.03 15.30
C SER A 48 3.10 -0.33 16.68
N VAL A 49 3.64 0.33 17.70
CA VAL A 49 3.26 0.18 19.11
C VAL A 49 3.16 1.55 19.75
N SER A 50 2.06 1.79 20.46
CA SER A 50 1.87 2.97 21.29
C SER A 50 2.09 2.64 22.77
N TYR A 51 2.86 3.48 23.45
CA TYR A 51 3.06 3.41 24.90
C TYR A 51 3.03 4.82 25.49
N PRO A 52 1.84 5.37 25.73
CA PRO A 52 1.69 6.74 26.20
C PRO A 52 2.45 7.01 27.51
N GLY A 53 3.19 8.11 27.55
CA GLY A 53 3.95 8.54 28.72
C GLY A 53 5.38 8.00 28.82
N ALA A 54 5.77 7.03 28.00
CA ALA A 54 7.16 6.56 27.94
C ALA A 54 8.04 7.53 27.12
N ASN A 55 9.28 7.72 27.54
CA ASN A 55 10.27 8.44 26.73
C ASN A 55 10.86 7.53 25.64
N ALA A 56 11.58 8.11 24.67
CA ALA A 56 12.13 7.38 23.53
C ALA A 56 13.09 6.26 23.95
N GLU A 57 13.88 6.44 25.01
CA GLU A 57 14.83 5.45 25.51
C GLU A 57 14.13 4.23 26.12
N ILE A 58 13.01 4.45 26.84
CA ILE A 58 12.17 3.36 27.37
C ILE A 58 11.51 2.60 26.21
N ILE A 59 10.99 3.33 25.21
CA ILE A 59 10.41 2.71 24.02
C ILE A 59 11.43 1.84 23.31
N GLU A 60 12.65 2.35 23.11
CA GLU A 60 13.74 1.62 22.46
C GLU A 60 14.03 0.30 23.20
N ASN A 61 14.35 0.39 24.49
CA ASN A 61 14.84 -0.76 25.27
C ASN A 61 13.74 -1.77 25.58
N GLN A 62 12.48 -1.34 25.80
CA GLN A 62 11.41 -2.22 26.28
C GLN A 62 10.45 -2.69 25.19
N ILE A 63 10.42 -2.00 24.04
CA ILE A 63 9.48 -2.29 22.96
C ILE A 63 10.21 -2.59 21.66
N THR A 64 11.00 -1.65 21.18
CA THR A 64 11.62 -1.74 19.85
C THR A 64 12.62 -2.89 19.78
N GLU A 65 13.59 -2.92 20.67
CA GLU A 65 14.63 -3.96 20.68
C GLU A 65 14.09 -5.38 20.84
N PRO A 66 13.15 -5.71 21.78
CA PRO A 66 12.54 -7.03 21.86
C PRO A 66 11.76 -7.44 20.62
N LEU A 67 11.08 -6.50 19.96
CA LEU A 67 10.38 -6.75 18.71
C LEU A 67 11.34 -7.01 17.56
N GLU A 68 12.37 -6.18 17.39
CA GLU A 68 13.41 -6.37 16.39
C GLU A 68 14.11 -7.71 16.49
N GLN A 69 14.51 -8.11 17.71
CA GLN A 69 15.17 -9.39 17.94
C GLN A 69 14.30 -10.59 17.51
N ASN A 70 12.98 -10.50 17.71
CA ASN A 70 12.07 -11.55 17.29
C ASN A 70 11.79 -11.52 15.78
N ILE A 71 11.67 -10.35 15.18
CA ILE A 71 11.40 -10.16 13.76
C ILE A 71 12.61 -10.51 12.89
N ASN A 72 13.82 -10.15 13.33
CA ASN A 72 15.06 -10.35 12.57
C ASN A 72 15.35 -11.83 12.21
N GLY A 73 14.69 -12.77 12.87
CA GLY A 73 14.80 -14.21 12.55
C GLY A 73 13.88 -14.68 11.43
N ILE A 74 13.19 -13.80 10.71
CA ILE A 74 12.32 -14.17 9.58
C ILE A 74 13.18 -14.25 8.30
N PRO A 75 13.08 -15.35 7.52
CA PRO A 75 13.82 -15.45 6.27
C PRO A 75 13.30 -14.47 5.21
N GLY A 76 14.19 -13.99 4.34
CA GLY A 76 13.83 -13.09 3.23
C GLY A 76 13.72 -11.61 3.62
N ILE A 77 14.11 -11.22 4.83
CA ILE A 77 14.25 -9.81 5.20
C ILE A 77 15.45 -9.22 4.47
N ARG A 78 15.21 -8.14 3.74
CA ARG A 78 16.22 -7.33 3.06
C ARG A 78 16.78 -6.24 3.97
N SER A 79 15.88 -5.49 4.62
CA SER A 79 16.24 -4.47 5.59
C SER A 79 15.22 -4.38 6.72
N LEU A 80 15.69 -4.02 7.91
CA LEU A 80 14.87 -3.73 9.07
C LEU A 80 15.32 -2.38 9.61
N SER A 81 14.40 -1.45 9.71
CA SER A 81 14.63 -0.12 10.27
C SER A 81 13.56 0.20 11.30
N SER A 82 13.96 0.85 12.38
CA SER A 82 13.06 1.24 13.45
C SER A 82 13.22 2.69 13.83
N GLN A 83 12.15 3.25 14.36
CA GLN A 83 12.11 4.59 14.90
C GLN A 83 11.38 4.59 16.24
N SER A 84 12.11 4.97 17.29
CA SER A 84 11.60 5.14 18.64
C SER A 84 11.41 6.61 18.95
N SER A 85 10.20 6.99 19.30
CA SER A 85 9.82 8.35 19.66
C SER A 85 9.14 8.36 21.03
N GLN A 86 8.84 9.52 21.57
CA GLN A 86 8.10 9.61 22.82
C GLN A 86 6.70 8.99 22.67
N GLY A 87 6.42 7.93 23.40
CA GLY A 87 5.15 7.23 23.41
C GLY A 87 4.86 6.35 22.20
N TYR A 88 5.81 6.18 21.26
CA TYR A 88 5.54 5.47 20.01
C TYR A 88 6.78 4.78 19.44
N SER A 89 6.62 3.55 18.98
CA SER A 89 7.59 2.78 18.22
C SER A 89 7.02 2.42 16.85
N ASN A 90 7.84 2.53 15.82
CA ASN A 90 7.54 2.06 14.47
C ASN A 90 8.71 1.28 13.92
N ILE A 91 8.44 0.04 13.49
CA ILE A 91 9.43 -0.85 12.89
C ILE A 91 8.99 -1.14 11.47
N THR A 92 9.84 -0.84 10.50
CA THR A 92 9.61 -1.09 9.09
C THR A 92 10.48 -2.25 8.63
N VAL A 93 9.86 -3.28 8.11
CA VAL A 93 10.51 -4.50 7.62
C VAL A 93 10.32 -4.56 6.11
N GLU A 94 11.41 -4.49 5.37
CA GLU A 94 11.45 -4.63 3.92
C GLU A 94 11.91 -6.05 3.57
N PHE A 95 11.14 -6.74 2.74
CA PHE A 95 11.45 -8.09 2.27
C PHE A 95 12.01 -8.09 0.87
N GLU A 96 12.65 -9.20 0.47
CA GLU A 96 13.04 -9.42 -0.91
C GLU A 96 11.82 -9.55 -1.82
N LEU A 97 11.96 -9.12 -3.08
CA LEU A 97 10.88 -9.19 -4.09
C LEU A 97 10.35 -10.61 -4.36
N SER A 98 11.14 -11.62 -4.04
CA SER A 98 10.76 -13.03 -4.17
C SER A 98 9.79 -13.52 -3.10
N VAL A 99 9.62 -12.75 -2.02
CA VAL A 99 8.78 -13.11 -0.86
C VAL A 99 7.35 -12.64 -1.11
N ASP A 100 6.40 -13.53 -0.89
CA ASP A 100 4.98 -13.18 -0.94
C ASP A 100 4.59 -12.31 0.26
N LEU A 101 3.96 -11.15 -0.01
CA LEU A 101 3.59 -10.16 1.01
C LEU A 101 2.64 -10.73 2.08
N GLU A 102 1.72 -11.62 1.69
CA GLU A 102 0.79 -12.24 2.63
C GLU A 102 1.49 -13.18 3.59
N THR A 103 2.38 -14.00 3.06
CA THR A 103 3.21 -14.93 3.85
C THR A 103 4.09 -14.14 4.81
N ALA A 104 4.79 -13.12 4.33
CA ALA A 104 5.62 -12.25 5.16
C ALA A 104 4.81 -11.56 6.27
N ALA A 105 3.62 -11.04 5.97
CA ALA A 105 2.76 -10.39 6.96
C ALA A 105 2.31 -11.36 8.06
N ASN A 106 2.01 -12.61 7.71
CA ASN A 106 1.65 -13.63 8.68
C ASN A 106 2.84 -14.03 9.55
N ASP A 107 4.03 -14.19 8.98
CA ASP A 107 5.25 -14.50 9.71
C ASP A 107 5.61 -13.38 10.70
N VAL A 108 5.48 -12.12 10.29
CA VAL A 108 5.68 -10.95 11.17
C VAL A 108 4.66 -10.95 12.30
N ARG A 109 3.36 -11.17 12.02
CA ARG A 109 2.31 -11.25 13.06
C ARG A 109 2.59 -12.33 14.08
N ASP A 110 3.01 -13.50 13.64
CA ASP A 110 3.36 -14.62 14.51
C ASP A 110 4.54 -14.28 15.42
N LYS A 111 5.59 -13.64 14.87
CA LYS A 111 6.76 -13.22 15.65
C LYS A 111 6.42 -12.11 16.64
N VAL A 112 5.65 -11.11 16.21
CA VAL A 112 5.18 -9.99 17.04
C VAL A 112 4.29 -10.53 18.18
N SER A 113 3.37 -11.44 17.89
CA SER A 113 2.50 -12.07 18.89
C SER A 113 3.31 -12.83 19.96
N ARG A 114 4.40 -13.49 19.57
CA ARG A 114 5.32 -14.14 20.54
C ARG A 114 6.08 -13.12 21.37
N ALA A 115 6.53 -12.03 20.73
CA ALA A 115 7.26 -10.96 21.42
C ALA A 115 6.38 -10.19 22.39
N GLN A 116 5.07 -10.12 22.19
CA GLN A 116 4.10 -9.42 23.04
C GLN A 116 4.17 -9.85 24.51
N ARG A 117 4.60 -11.08 24.80
CA ARG A 117 4.78 -11.57 26.18
C ARG A 117 5.90 -10.87 26.95
N TYR A 118 6.83 -10.28 26.24
CA TYR A 118 7.99 -9.58 26.80
C TYR A 118 7.77 -8.08 26.90
N LEU A 119 6.69 -7.56 26.28
CA LEU A 119 6.35 -6.15 26.32
C LEU A 119 5.70 -5.76 27.64
N PRO A 120 5.82 -4.48 28.08
CA PRO A 120 5.11 -3.94 29.23
C PRO A 120 3.59 -4.14 29.10
N ARG A 121 2.91 -4.39 30.22
CA ARG A 121 1.45 -4.60 30.20
C ARG A 121 0.64 -3.35 29.92
N ASP A 122 1.26 -2.19 30.13
CA ASP A 122 0.63 -0.87 29.96
C ASP A 122 0.80 -0.30 28.54
N CYS A 123 1.50 -1.02 27.65
CA CYS A 123 1.56 -0.63 26.24
C CYS A 123 0.37 -1.17 25.44
N ASP A 124 -0.02 -0.44 24.41
CA ASP A 124 -1.02 -0.92 23.47
C ASP A 124 -0.51 -2.14 22.69
N PRO A 125 -1.40 -3.05 22.26
CA PRO A 125 -1.02 -4.21 21.47
C PRO A 125 -0.34 -3.77 20.16
N PRO A 126 0.76 -4.43 19.74
CA PRO A 126 1.40 -4.16 18.47
C PRO A 126 0.44 -4.32 17.28
N THR A 127 0.43 -3.34 16.39
CA THR A 127 -0.35 -3.38 15.15
C THR A 127 0.58 -3.67 13.98
N VAL A 128 0.25 -4.68 13.18
CA VAL A 128 1.00 -5.07 11.98
C VAL A 128 0.19 -4.67 10.75
N SER A 129 0.73 -3.76 9.96
CA SER A 129 0.14 -3.27 8.71
C SER A 129 1.05 -3.54 7.52
N LYS A 130 0.46 -3.80 6.36
CA LYS A 130 1.19 -3.82 5.10
C LYS A 130 1.37 -2.36 4.66
N ALA A 131 2.59 -1.96 4.35
CA ALA A 131 2.82 -0.68 3.72
C ALA A 131 2.55 -0.85 2.22
N ASP A 132 1.57 -0.14 1.74
CA ASP A 132 1.32 -0.03 0.31
C ASP A 132 2.20 1.11 -0.22
N ALA A 133 3.18 0.80 -1.06
CA ALA A 133 4.06 1.81 -1.64
C ALA A 133 3.26 2.78 -2.56
N ASP A 134 2.13 2.31 -3.07
CA ASP A 134 1.19 3.10 -3.88
C ASP A 134 0.25 4.00 -3.03
N ALA A 135 0.30 3.90 -1.69
CA ALA A 135 -0.56 4.68 -0.78
C ALA A 135 -0.14 6.15 -0.59
N SER A 136 0.71 6.67 -1.45
CA SER A 136 1.00 8.11 -1.47
C SER A 136 -0.25 8.90 -1.85
N PRO A 137 -0.71 9.88 -1.05
CA PRO A 137 -1.89 10.66 -1.37
C PRO A 137 -1.67 11.44 -2.68
N ILE A 138 -2.45 11.12 -3.71
CA ILE A 138 -2.40 11.77 -5.02
C ILE A 138 -2.97 13.19 -4.94
N VAL A 139 -3.94 13.40 -4.04
CA VAL A 139 -4.61 14.69 -3.84
C VAL A 139 -4.79 14.94 -2.34
N GLN A 140 -4.36 16.10 -1.89
CA GLN A 140 -4.58 16.58 -0.53
C GLN A 140 -5.51 17.78 -0.56
N ILE A 141 -6.68 17.68 0.08
CA ILE A 141 -7.69 18.74 0.11
C ILE A 141 -7.72 19.36 1.50
N THR A 142 -7.48 20.67 1.57
CA THR A 142 -7.56 21.43 2.81
C THR A 142 -8.86 22.23 2.82
N VAL A 143 -9.69 22.05 3.86
CA VAL A 143 -10.93 22.80 4.05
C VAL A 143 -10.69 23.89 5.09
N GLN A 144 -10.88 25.16 4.71
CA GLN A 144 -10.65 26.32 5.58
C GLN A 144 -11.86 27.27 5.58
N SER A 145 -12.16 27.90 6.69
CA SER A 145 -13.16 28.98 6.79
C SER A 145 -12.82 29.92 7.94
N GLU A 146 -12.98 31.23 7.72
CA GLU A 146 -12.84 32.26 8.76
C GLU A 146 -14.12 32.46 9.60
N LYS A 147 -15.26 31.90 9.16
CA LYS A 147 -16.58 32.16 9.75
C LYS A 147 -17.18 30.95 10.49
N ARG A 148 -16.60 29.77 10.34
CA ARG A 148 -17.13 28.52 10.91
C ARG A 148 -16.18 27.93 11.94
N SER A 149 -16.74 27.24 12.91
CA SER A 149 -15.97 26.51 13.92
C SER A 149 -15.29 25.30 13.31
N LEU A 150 -14.21 24.82 13.94
CA LEU A 150 -13.49 23.63 13.53
C LEU A 150 -14.41 22.40 13.46
N LEU A 151 -15.36 22.29 14.40
CA LEU A 151 -16.33 21.20 14.46
C LEU A 151 -17.25 21.19 13.23
N GLU A 152 -17.79 22.36 12.85
CA GLU A 152 -18.64 22.48 11.65
C GLU A 152 -17.87 22.21 10.36
N LEU A 153 -16.58 22.58 10.30
CA LEU A 153 -15.71 22.27 9.15
C LEU A 153 -15.44 20.78 9.03
N THR A 154 -15.22 20.09 10.15
CA THR A 154 -15.04 18.64 10.17
C THR A 154 -16.30 17.93 9.70
N GLU A 155 -17.47 18.34 10.17
CA GLU A 155 -18.74 17.77 9.76
C GLU A 155 -19.00 17.97 8.25
N ILE A 156 -18.70 19.16 7.70
CA ILE A 156 -18.83 19.43 6.26
C ILE A 156 -17.82 18.58 5.46
N ALA A 157 -16.59 18.46 5.94
CA ALA A 157 -15.57 17.65 5.27
C ALA A 157 -15.96 16.17 5.22
N GLU A 158 -16.47 15.63 6.32
CA GLU A 158 -16.88 14.22 6.39
C GLU A 158 -18.18 13.95 5.63
N LEU A 159 -19.23 14.71 5.85
CA LEU A 159 -20.55 14.46 5.30
C LEU A 159 -20.70 14.90 3.84
N THR A 160 -19.99 15.94 3.41
CA THR A 160 -20.17 16.48 2.06
C THR A 160 -19.02 16.17 1.13
N VAL A 161 -17.78 16.38 1.58
CA VAL A 161 -16.60 16.21 0.69
C VAL A 161 -16.23 14.75 0.58
N LYS A 162 -16.08 14.06 1.71
CA LYS A 162 -15.70 12.62 1.75
C LYS A 162 -16.74 11.76 1.04
N GLU A 163 -18.04 11.95 1.34
CA GLU A 163 -19.11 11.16 0.75
C GLU A 163 -19.20 11.33 -0.78
N ARG A 164 -19.04 12.56 -1.30
CA ARG A 164 -19.04 12.80 -2.74
C ARG A 164 -17.81 12.22 -3.45
N LEU A 165 -16.66 12.27 -2.80
CA LEU A 165 -15.42 11.73 -3.37
C LEU A 165 -15.41 10.20 -3.36
N GLN A 166 -15.99 9.56 -2.34
CA GLN A 166 -16.11 8.09 -2.25
C GLN A 166 -17.00 7.49 -3.35
N THR A 167 -17.89 8.29 -3.97
CA THR A 167 -18.71 7.83 -5.10
C THR A 167 -17.95 7.77 -6.43
N ILE A 168 -16.73 8.30 -6.49
CA ILE A 168 -15.87 8.23 -7.68
C ILE A 168 -15.16 6.88 -7.69
N GLN A 169 -15.31 6.12 -8.77
CA GLN A 169 -14.64 4.82 -8.93
C GLN A 169 -13.12 4.97 -8.82
N ASN A 170 -12.48 4.07 -8.04
CA ASN A 170 -11.03 4.00 -7.82
C ASN A 170 -10.42 5.14 -6.97
N VAL A 171 -11.18 5.78 -6.10
CA VAL A 171 -10.65 6.69 -5.08
C VAL A 171 -10.70 6.00 -3.73
N ASP A 172 -9.54 5.78 -3.13
CA ASP A 172 -9.41 5.28 -1.75
C ASP A 172 -9.00 6.42 -0.81
N PHE A 173 -9.54 6.43 0.39
CA PHE A 173 -9.23 7.44 1.40
C PHE A 173 -8.34 6.82 2.47
N GLY A 174 -7.08 7.24 2.53
CA GLY A 174 -6.24 7.02 3.69
C GLY A 174 -6.84 7.74 4.92
N THR A 175 -7.15 7.01 5.96
CA THR A 175 -7.60 7.54 7.26
C THR A 175 -6.42 7.99 8.09
#